data_2c522008b5ee67b072741613c4d349fc
#
_entry.id   2c522008b5ee67b072741613c4d349fc
#
_cell.length_a   1.000
_cell.length_b   1.000
_cell.length_c   1.000
_cell.angle_alpha   90.00
_cell.angle_beta   90.00
_cell.angle_gamma   90.00
#
_symmetry.space_group_name_H-M   'P 1'
#
loop_
_entity.id
_entity.type
_entity.pdbx_description
1 polymer ?
#
loop_
_entity_poly.entity_id
_entity_poly.type
_entity_poly.pdbx_seq_one_letter_code
_entity_poly.pdbx_strand_id
1 'polypeptide(L)'
;MLKKNKKWTLLFISFIISGFVCTNTRASDSVNEDTASSDYTIYNSFKEMINATDTKYFDLKRISPAGTEKNPMYHGFFFYNCSHHELFQFDPTGRYMLGFRIFIEGRKVQPHDKGEVGYFDLQKNNQWTKIGETTAWNWQQGCRLQWIPGAFDEIIWNDRSDDGQKLISRVYNFKTKKTRTLPIPVYTISPDGQTALSVNFERIVHGGCKYVGIEDPYKNEWAPSGIGIWKMDMKTQKVDILMSVRDMAKVLFPTGLPADTVGGTLYFFREGFNPSGNRFIAFIKDARVTSPGNTSTRTEGFTMDLNGGDLKYFYKEPSHHFWINDNELMDNGWHINPEDNKNTLGYYKFYDDGTGKAKDIYFEAPNGHITLHKNGDWILTDTYSIDGYVYLYMYHIPTKKIVPLNKLAFMLGGYLFPYSSGIFRVDLHPRFSPDGKSFSIDSTHEGLGRQLYMMDVSHIIDNPPK
;
A
#
# COMPACT_ATOMS: atom_id res chain seq x y z
N MET A 1 37.89 35.52 -21.68
CA MET A 1 37.36 36.90 -21.75
C MET A 1 35.82 36.84 -21.68
N LEU A 2 35.28 37.75 -20.91
CA LEU A 2 33.85 38.09 -20.74
C LEU A 2 33.00 37.17 -19.82
N LYS A 3 33.00 37.57 -18.53
CA LYS A 3 31.99 37.34 -17.53
C LYS A 3 30.67 38.03 -17.92
N LYS A 4 29.53 37.37 -17.74
CA LYS A 4 28.23 38.06 -17.62
C LYS A 4 27.53 37.61 -16.32
N ASN A 5 27.52 38.52 -15.37
CA ASN A 5 26.69 38.49 -14.15
C ASN A 5 25.22 38.73 -14.55
N LYS A 6 24.30 37.91 -14.07
CA LYS A 6 22.87 38.23 -14.02
C LYS A 6 22.44 38.44 -12.55
N LYS A 7 22.16 39.69 -12.22
CA LYS A 7 21.48 40.11 -10.99
C LYS A 7 19.99 39.70 -11.08
N TRP A 8 19.50 39.07 -10.04
CA TRP A 8 18.06 38.89 -9.83
C TRP A 8 17.55 40.02 -8.94
N THR A 9 16.57 40.78 -9.48
CA THR A 9 15.88 41.87 -8.78
C THR A 9 14.64 41.27 -8.11
N LEU A 10 14.55 41.38 -6.77
CA LEU A 10 13.31 41.08 -6.04
C LEU A 10 12.31 42.22 -6.27
N LEU A 11 11.12 41.87 -6.75
CA LEU A 11 9.98 42.76 -6.81
C LEU A 11 9.10 42.53 -5.56
N PHE A 12 9.02 43.56 -4.69
CA PHE A 12 8.03 43.65 -3.64
C PHE A 12 6.72 44.19 -4.21
N ILE A 13 5.63 43.43 -4.13
CA ILE A 13 4.29 43.93 -4.44
C ILE A 13 3.57 44.17 -3.12
N SER A 14 3.29 45.44 -2.85
CA SER A 14 2.44 45.88 -1.74
C SER A 14 0.96 45.74 -2.16
N PHE A 15 0.17 45.01 -1.38
CA PHE A 15 -1.29 44.99 -1.54
C PHE A 15 -1.93 46.06 -0.66
N ILE A 16 -2.66 46.95 -1.29
CA ILE A 16 -3.54 47.97 -0.67
C ILE A 16 -4.86 47.29 -0.33
N ILE A 17 -5.28 47.38 0.94
CA ILE A 17 -6.59 46.91 1.42
C ILE A 17 -7.58 48.03 1.19
N SER A 18 -8.54 47.86 0.27
CA SER A 18 -9.74 48.70 0.16
C SER A 18 -10.91 47.97 0.82
N GLY A 19 -11.45 48.57 1.87
CA GLY A 19 -12.63 48.06 2.58
C GLY A 19 -13.90 48.21 1.72
N PHE A 20 -14.67 47.14 1.69
CA PHE A 20 -16.08 47.18 1.22
C PHE A 20 -16.99 46.90 2.43
N VAL A 21 -17.83 47.87 2.72
CA VAL A 21 -18.97 47.74 3.65
C VAL A 21 -20.08 47.06 2.87
N CYS A 22 -20.50 45.88 3.32
CA CYS A 22 -21.65 45.18 2.77
C CYS A 22 -22.78 45.13 3.78
N THR A 23 -23.93 45.64 3.38
CA THR A 23 -25.15 45.74 4.13
C THR A 23 -25.83 44.37 4.30
N ASN A 24 -26.29 44.12 5.53
CA ASN A 24 -27.06 42.93 5.93
C ASN A 24 -28.43 42.89 5.21
N THR A 25 -28.65 41.83 4.44
CA THR A 25 -30.00 41.33 4.15
C THR A 25 -30.17 39.95 4.82
N ARG A 26 -31.06 39.88 5.79
CA ARG A 26 -31.47 38.64 6.44
C ARG A 26 -32.21 37.76 5.43
N ALA A 27 -31.62 36.62 5.08
CA ALA A 27 -32.35 35.49 4.53
C ALA A 27 -32.70 34.57 5.70
N SER A 28 -33.92 34.09 5.74
CA SER A 28 -34.46 33.20 6.78
C SER A 28 -33.83 31.82 6.60
N ASP A 29 -32.99 31.46 7.57
CA ASP A 29 -32.44 30.12 7.69
C ASP A 29 -33.53 29.17 8.16
N SER A 30 -33.85 28.21 7.31
CA SER A 30 -34.49 26.97 7.75
C SER A 30 -33.42 26.14 8.49
N VAL A 31 -33.46 26.20 9.80
CA VAL A 31 -32.63 25.38 10.69
C VAL A 31 -33.04 23.91 10.46
N ASN A 32 -32.21 23.14 9.82
CA ASN A 32 -32.26 21.68 9.89
C ASN A 32 -31.82 21.27 11.31
N GLU A 33 -32.80 20.97 12.14
CA GLU A 33 -32.59 20.28 13.43
C GLU A 33 -32.24 18.82 13.17
N ASP A 34 -30.93 18.53 12.96
CA ASP A 34 -30.36 17.18 13.16
C ASP A 34 -28.82 17.24 13.29
N THR A 35 -28.30 18.17 14.08
CA THR A 35 -26.91 18.14 14.53
C THR A 35 -26.84 17.77 16.00
N ALA A 36 -27.00 16.49 16.32
CA ALA A 36 -26.32 15.95 17.50
C ALA A 36 -24.82 16.19 17.29
N SER A 37 -24.17 16.96 18.14
CA SER A 37 -22.76 17.32 18.03
C SER A 37 -21.89 16.06 18.02
N SER A 38 -21.56 15.57 16.83
CA SER A 38 -20.50 14.60 16.68
C SER A 38 -19.17 15.32 17.00
N ASP A 39 -18.33 14.70 17.80
CA ASP A 39 -17.00 15.24 18.12
C ASP A 39 -16.08 15.38 16.91
N TYR A 40 -16.59 15.10 15.69
CA TYR A 40 -15.88 15.09 14.42
C TYR A 40 -16.71 15.70 13.28
N THR A 41 -16.02 16.17 12.24
CA THR A 41 -16.64 16.73 11.03
C THR A 41 -17.10 15.61 10.08
N ILE A 42 -18.20 15.85 9.34
CA ILE A 42 -18.80 14.89 8.41
C ILE A 42 -19.04 15.58 7.06
N TYR A 43 -18.72 14.87 5.97
CA TYR A 43 -18.94 15.33 4.60
C TYR A 43 -19.69 14.31 3.75
N ASN A 44 -20.42 14.78 2.74
CA ASN A 44 -21.17 13.91 1.82
C ASN A 44 -20.31 13.43 0.63
N SER A 45 -19.20 14.09 0.37
CA SER A 45 -18.30 13.74 -0.72
C SER A 45 -16.85 14.12 -0.42
N PHE A 46 -15.92 13.46 -1.11
CA PHE A 46 -14.51 13.81 -1.05
C PHE A 46 -14.25 15.26 -1.51
N LYS A 47 -14.96 15.71 -2.55
CA LYS A 47 -14.85 17.08 -3.07
C LYS A 47 -15.28 18.13 -2.03
N GLU A 48 -16.33 17.86 -1.28
CA GLU A 48 -16.77 18.71 -0.18
C GLU A 48 -15.70 18.79 0.91
N MET A 49 -15.16 17.64 1.33
CA MET A 49 -14.13 17.55 2.37
C MET A 49 -12.86 18.35 2.04
N ILE A 50 -12.33 18.24 0.82
CA ILE A 50 -11.06 18.92 0.48
C ILE A 50 -11.20 20.43 0.30
N ASN A 51 -12.41 20.93 0.02
CA ASN A 51 -12.71 22.35 -0.15
C ASN A 51 -13.10 23.05 1.16
N ALA A 52 -13.33 22.28 2.23
CA ALA A 52 -13.66 22.85 3.55
C ALA A 52 -12.45 23.49 4.20
N THR A 53 -12.67 24.61 4.89
CA THR A 53 -11.61 25.41 5.56
C THR A 53 -11.55 25.20 7.07
N ASP A 54 -12.59 24.62 7.64
CA ASP A 54 -12.81 24.45 9.07
C ASP A 54 -12.83 22.98 9.54
N THR A 55 -12.24 22.08 8.74
CA THR A 55 -12.14 20.65 9.04
C THR A 55 -11.36 20.44 10.34
N LYS A 56 -11.98 19.73 11.29
CA LYS A 56 -11.31 19.27 12.51
C LYS A 56 -10.55 17.99 12.21
N TYR A 57 -9.26 17.99 12.49
CA TYR A 57 -8.36 16.85 12.35
C TYR A 57 -7.98 16.27 13.71
N PHE A 58 -7.55 15.01 13.73
CA PHE A 58 -7.17 14.27 14.92
C PHE A 58 -5.66 14.12 15.02
N ASP A 59 -5.16 13.98 16.26
CA ASP A 59 -3.74 13.80 16.54
C ASP A 59 -3.25 12.40 16.17
N LEU A 60 -2.10 12.36 15.54
CA LEU A 60 -1.33 11.15 15.26
C LEU A 60 -0.22 10.99 16.30
N LYS A 61 -0.19 9.84 16.95
CA LYS A 61 0.88 9.52 17.90
C LYS A 61 1.99 8.78 17.18
N ARG A 62 3.21 9.33 17.15
CA ARG A 62 4.38 8.62 16.65
C ARG A 62 4.73 7.44 17.57
N ILE A 63 4.94 6.26 16.97
CA ILE A 63 5.31 5.02 17.65
C ILE A 63 6.81 4.79 17.58
N SER A 64 7.40 4.97 16.40
CA SER A 64 8.83 4.76 16.20
C SER A 64 9.66 5.91 16.74
N PRO A 65 10.86 5.64 17.31
CA PRO A 65 11.74 6.69 17.79
C PRO A 65 12.28 7.50 16.61
N ALA A 66 12.30 8.82 16.75
CA ALA A 66 13.01 9.69 15.82
C ALA A 66 14.51 9.35 15.80
N GLY A 67 15.16 9.60 14.69
CA GLY A 67 16.62 9.64 14.62
C GLY A 67 17.20 10.67 15.61
N THR A 68 18.50 10.66 15.79
CA THR A 68 19.17 11.66 16.62
C THR A 68 19.11 13.04 15.97
N GLU A 69 19.14 14.13 16.77
CA GLU A 69 19.19 15.51 16.27
C GLU A 69 20.27 15.78 15.23
N LYS A 70 21.38 15.01 15.26
CA LYS A 70 22.49 15.13 14.31
C LYS A 70 22.24 14.44 12.95
N ASN A 71 21.30 13.48 12.88
CA ASN A 71 20.94 12.75 11.64
C ASN A 71 19.49 12.24 11.72
N PRO A 72 18.49 13.09 11.65
CA PRO A 72 17.09 12.65 11.72
C PRO A 72 16.69 11.74 10.56
N MET A 73 17.38 11.82 9.42
CA MET A 73 17.09 11.06 8.20
C MET A 73 17.70 9.66 8.13
N TYR A 74 18.59 9.26 9.07
CA TYR A 74 19.31 7.99 8.99
C TYR A 74 18.72 6.86 9.85
N HIS A 75 17.54 7.06 10.45
CA HIS A 75 16.90 6.04 11.29
C HIS A 75 15.39 6.03 11.05
N GLY A 76 15.01 5.71 9.81
CA GLY A 76 13.61 5.56 9.46
C GLY A 76 13.04 4.21 9.89
N PHE A 77 11.74 4.18 10.17
CA PHE A 77 10.98 2.97 10.36
C PHE A 77 9.79 2.96 9.41
N PHE A 78 9.53 1.85 8.80
CA PHE A 78 8.31 1.66 8.02
C PHE A 78 7.83 0.22 8.09
N PHE A 79 6.59 0.02 7.76
CA PHE A 79 5.98 -1.28 7.55
C PHE A 79 5.39 -1.38 6.14
N TYR A 80 5.71 -0.42 5.33
CA TYR A 80 5.17 -0.17 4.03
C TYR A 80 4.95 -1.45 3.21
N ASN A 81 3.76 -1.57 2.65
CA ASN A 81 3.40 -2.69 1.81
C ASN A 81 2.31 -2.25 0.84
N CYS A 82 2.65 -2.12 -0.43
CA CYS A 82 1.72 -1.69 -1.47
C CYS A 82 0.63 -2.73 -1.82
N SER A 83 0.51 -3.77 -1.03
CA SER A 83 -0.50 -4.82 -1.19
C SER A 83 -1.05 -5.23 0.17
N HIS A 84 -1.80 -4.35 0.82
CA HIS A 84 -2.97 -4.70 1.56
C HIS A 84 -2.87 -5.14 3.01
N HIS A 85 -4.02 -4.99 3.58
CA HIS A 85 -4.68 -5.55 4.75
C HIS A 85 -4.35 -7.03 5.07
N GLU A 86 -3.79 -7.79 4.14
CA GLU A 86 -3.40 -9.19 4.28
C GLU A 86 -2.07 -9.38 5.00
N LEU A 87 -1.27 -8.35 5.16
CA LEU A 87 -0.06 -8.42 5.95
C LEU A 87 -0.35 -7.93 7.36
N PHE A 88 -0.43 -8.86 8.28
CA PHE A 88 -0.68 -8.57 9.68
C PHE A 88 0.53 -7.87 10.31
N GLN A 89 0.37 -6.56 10.56
CA GLN A 89 1.37 -5.78 11.28
C GLN A 89 1.28 -6.01 12.78
N PHE A 90 0.06 -6.15 13.31
CA PHE A 90 -0.18 -6.37 14.73
C PHE A 90 -0.32 -7.84 15.03
N ASP A 91 0.13 -8.26 16.21
CA ASP A 91 -0.29 -9.52 16.79
C ASP A 91 -1.78 -9.47 17.17
N PRO A 92 -2.49 -10.59 17.35
CA PRO A 92 -3.92 -10.60 17.65
C PRO A 92 -4.31 -9.85 18.94
N THR A 93 -3.38 -9.66 19.88
CA THR A 93 -3.62 -8.91 21.12
C THR A 93 -3.51 -7.40 20.93
N GLY A 94 -3.00 -6.94 19.79
CA GLY A 94 -2.70 -5.53 19.53
C GLY A 94 -1.53 -4.97 20.34
N ARG A 95 -0.77 -5.83 21.04
CA ARG A 95 0.36 -5.41 21.86
C ARG A 95 1.64 -5.23 21.04
N TYR A 96 1.91 -6.15 20.13
CA TYR A 96 3.15 -6.13 19.33
C TYR A 96 2.85 -5.65 17.92
N MET A 97 3.49 -4.56 17.54
CA MET A 97 3.41 -3.97 16.20
C MET A 97 4.74 -4.17 15.46
N LEU A 98 4.72 -4.85 14.33
CA LEU A 98 5.91 -5.06 13.51
C LEU A 98 6.41 -3.77 12.88
N GLY A 99 7.73 -3.67 12.68
CA GLY A 99 8.38 -2.58 11.99
C GLY A 99 9.67 -3.02 11.31
N PHE A 100 10.04 -2.29 10.28
CA PHE A 100 11.28 -2.46 9.54
C PHE A 100 12.09 -1.18 9.65
N ARG A 101 13.25 -1.26 10.32
CA ARG A 101 14.15 -0.12 10.53
C ARG A 101 15.17 -0.02 9.43
N ILE A 102 15.33 1.15 8.87
CA ILE A 102 16.29 1.45 7.81
C ILE A 102 17.28 2.53 8.23
N PHE A 103 18.42 2.56 7.55
CA PHE A 103 19.55 3.46 7.84
C PHE A 103 19.92 4.34 6.64
N ILE A 104 19.04 4.43 5.64
CA ILE A 104 19.20 5.23 4.44
C ILE A 104 17.92 5.96 4.12
N GLU A 105 18.03 7.11 3.49
CA GLU A 105 16.94 7.88 2.89
C GLU A 105 17.43 8.57 1.61
N GLY A 106 16.48 8.94 0.74
CA GLY A 106 16.74 9.83 -0.39
C GLY A 106 17.59 9.24 -1.53
N ARG A 107 17.78 7.93 -1.57
CA ARG A 107 18.49 7.24 -2.67
C ARG A 107 17.90 5.86 -2.95
N LYS A 108 18.25 5.31 -4.09
CA LYS A 108 17.89 3.91 -4.42
C LYS A 108 18.60 2.94 -3.48
N VAL A 109 17.90 1.87 -3.12
CA VAL A 109 18.44 0.74 -2.36
C VAL A 109 19.58 0.09 -3.14
N GLN A 110 20.68 -0.21 -2.45
CA GLN A 110 21.84 -0.94 -2.99
C GLN A 110 21.86 -2.38 -2.44
N PRO A 111 22.55 -3.31 -3.12
CA PRO A 111 22.57 -4.73 -2.71
C PRO A 111 23.07 -5.00 -1.28
N HIS A 112 23.87 -4.11 -0.73
CA HIS A 112 24.47 -4.21 0.62
C HIS A 112 23.70 -3.43 1.69
N ASP A 113 22.63 -2.70 1.32
CA ASP A 113 21.85 -1.92 2.28
C ASP A 113 21.04 -2.86 3.17
N LYS A 114 21.35 -2.85 4.44
CA LYS A 114 20.66 -3.63 5.45
C LYS A 114 19.53 -2.84 6.08
N GLY A 115 18.44 -3.55 6.39
CA GLY A 115 17.43 -3.08 7.32
C GLY A 115 17.26 -4.07 8.46
N GLU A 116 16.74 -3.61 9.59
CA GLU A 116 16.47 -4.41 10.78
C GLU A 116 14.98 -4.75 10.87
N VAL A 117 14.69 -6.02 11.08
CA VAL A 117 13.36 -6.56 11.34
C VAL A 117 13.12 -6.64 12.83
N GLY A 118 11.96 -6.20 13.29
CA GLY A 118 11.63 -6.28 14.71
C GLY A 118 10.18 -5.84 14.99
N TYR A 119 9.93 -5.53 16.26
CA TYR A 119 8.63 -5.11 16.72
C TYR A 119 8.71 -4.04 17.82
N PHE A 120 7.62 -3.30 17.95
CA PHE A 120 7.36 -2.40 19.05
C PHE A 120 6.45 -3.09 20.09
N ASP A 121 6.82 -3.03 21.38
CA ASP A 121 5.92 -3.39 22.48
C ASP A 121 5.14 -2.15 22.90
N LEU A 122 3.89 -2.02 22.41
CA LEU A 122 3.04 -0.84 22.62
C LEU A 122 2.67 -0.65 24.10
N GLN A 123 2.71 -1.71 24.92
CA GLN A 123 2.47 -1.66 26.35
C GLN A 123 3.72 -1.28 27.15
N LYS A 124 4.90 -1.24 26.53
CA LYS A 124 6.16 -0.81 27.13
C LYS A 124 6.71 0.47 26.50
N ASN A 125 5.90 1.49 26.45
CA ASN A 125 6.26 2.79 25.89
C ASN A 125 6.87 2.67 24.46
N ASN A 126 6.26 1.84 23.63
CA ASN A 126 6.69 1.56 22.24
C ASN A 126 8.15 1.11 22.16
N GLN A 127 8.61 0.29 23.11
CA GLN A 127 9.98 -0.21 23.09
C GLN A 127 10.25 -1.03 21.83
N TRP A 128 11.24 -0.62 21.04
CA TRP A 128 11.72 -1.36 19.88
C TRP A 128 12.57 -2.57 20.30
N THR A 129 12.30 -3.72 19.67
CA THR A 129 13.09 -4.94 19.82
C THR A 129 13.45 -5.47 18.43
N LYS A 130 14.75 -5.45 18.12
CA LYS A 130 15.30 -6.07 16.90
C LYS A 130 15.25 -7.60 17.01
N ILE A 131 14.83 -8.27 15.93
CA ILE A 131 14.81 -9.73 15.80
C ILE A 131 15.83 -10.22 14.78
N GLY A 132 15.95 -9.53 13.66
CA GLY A 132 16.81 -9.93 12.55
C GLY A 132 17.22 -8.77 11.65
N GLU A 133 17.89 -9.11 10.57
CA GLU A 133 18.31 -8.19 9.51
C GLU A 133 17.99 -8.79 8.17
N THR A 134 17.93 -7.94 7.14
CA THR A 134 17.85 -8.38 5.74
C THR A 134 18.45 -7.34 4.79
N THR A 135 18.93 -7.83 3.65
CA THR A 135 19.29 -7.01 2.48
C THR A 135 18.29 -7.22 1.31
N ALA A 136 17.28 -8.09 1.49
CA ALA A 136 16.22 -8.31 0.50
C ALA A 136 15.01 -7.43 0.82
N TRP A 137 15.08 -6.16 0.43
CA TRP A 137 14.03 -5.20 0.66
C TRP A 137 13.98 -4.13 -0.44
N ASN A 138 12.90 -3.41 -0.49
CA ASN A 138 12.71 -2.28 -1.42
C ASN A 138 11.85 -1.19 -0.78
N TRP A 139 11.78 -0.02 -1.43
CA TRP A 139 11.05 1.13 -0.91
C TRP A 139 9.52 0.95 -0.92
N GLN A 140 8.97 0.12 -1.79
CA GLN A 140 7.53 0.00 -2.01
C GLN A 140 6.88 -1.13 -1.21
N GLN A 141 7.63 -2.18 -0.86
CA GLN A 141 7.09 -3.39 -0.24
C GLN A 141 7.88 -3.85 1.00
N GLY A 142 8.92 -3.10 1.37
CA GLY A 142 9.82 -3.53 2.44
C GLY A 142 10.43 -4.90 2.15
N CYS A 143 10.59 -5.69 3.18
CA CYS A 143 11.03 -7.09 3.11
C CYS A 143 9.86 -8.09 3.27
N ARG A 144 8.63 -7.67 3.04
CA ARG A 144 7.39 -8.48 3.24
C ARG A 144 7.27 -9.03 4.66
N LEU A 145 7.72 -8.25 5.65
CA LEU A 145 7.58 -8.57 7.07
C LEU A 145 6.10 -8.70 7.44
N GLN A 146 5.72 -9.81 8.10
CA GLN A 146 4.36 -10.06 8.54
C GLN A 146 4.31 -11.09 9.66
N TRP A 147 3.25 -11.08 10.48
CA TRP A 147 2.87 -12.21 11.30
C TRP A 147 2.38 -13.34 10.41
N ILE A 148 2.74 -14.59 10.75
CA ILE A 148 2.15 -15.77 10.10
C ILE A 148 0.76 -15.99 10.71
N PRO A 149 -0.31 -15.98 9.89
CA PRO A 149 -1.66 -16.22 10.36
C PRO A 149 -1.82 -17.58 11.06
N GLY A 150 -2.95 -17.77 11.73
CA GLY A 150 -3.25 -18.97 12.49
C GLY A 150 -2.75 -18.87 13.94
N ALA A 151 -1.62 -19.43 14.27
CA ALA A 151 -1.11 -19.42 15.66
C ALA A 151 -0.55 -18.06 16.12
N PHE A 152 -0.14 -17.19 15.17
CA PHE A 152 0.48 -15.87 15.44
C PHE A 152 1.62 -15.89 16.45
N ASP A 153 2.38 -16.96 16.47
CA ASP A 153 3.59 -17.11 17.28
C ASP A 153 4.88 -17.01 16.46
N GLU A 154 4.75 -16.78 15.17
CA GLU A 154 5.83 -16.61 14.22
C GLU A 154 5.66 -15.35 13.35
N ILE A 155 6.79 -14.75 13.01
CA ILE A 155 6.87 -13.71 11.98
C ILE A 155 7.77 -14.21 10.85
N ILE A 156 7.53 -13.68 9.65
CA ILE A 156 8.32 -13.99 8.45
C ILE A 156 8.76 -12.71 7.77
N TRP A 157 9.93 -12.76 7.14
CA TRP A 157 10.43 -11.71 6.25
C TRP A 157 11.30 -12.31 5.15
N ASN A 158 11.40 -11.63 4.03
CA ASN A 158 12.30 -12.03 2.96
C ASN A 158 13.75 -11.62 3.25
N ASP A 159 14.67 -12.45 2.81
CA ASP A 159 16.10 -12.28 2.98
C ASP A 159 16.86 -12.86 1.80
N ARG A 160 18.17 -12.73 1.84
CA ARG A 160 19.09 -13.46 0.95
C ARG A 160 19.65 -14.68 1.68
N SER A 161 19.97 -15.70 0.90
CA SER A 161 20.78 -16.83 1.39
C SER A 161 22.14 -16.34 1.89
N ASP A 162 22.79 -17.12 2.76
CA ASP A 162 24.04 -16.72 3.38
C ASP A 162 25.18 -16.52 2.36
N ASP A 163 25.11 -17.17 1.20
CA ASP A 163 26.00 -16.96 0.05
C ASP A 163 25.60 -15.77 -0.83
N GLY A 164 24.47 -15.13 -0.53
CA GLY A 164 23.95 -13.96 -1.25
C GLY A 164 23.37 -14.25 -2.63
N GLN A 165 23.27 -15.52 -3.05
CA GLN A 165 22.93 -15.89 -4.43
C GLN A 165 21.43 -16.09 -4.67
N LYS A 166 20.62 -16.28 -3.62
CA LYS A 166 19.19 -16.58 -3.71
C LYS A 166 18.38 -15.70 -2.80
N LEU A 167 17.13 -15.42 -3.21
CA LEU A 167 16.10 -14.91 -2.32
C LEU A 167 15.46 -16.05 -1.55
N ILE A 168 15.30 -15.87 -0.26
CA ILE A 168 14.75 -16.81 0.70
C ILE A 168 13.79 -16.09 1.64
N SER A 169 13.19 -16.81 2.60
CA SER A 169 12.53 -16.20 3.75
C SER A 169 13.12 -16.69 5.04
N ARG A 170 13.08 -15.85 6.08
CA ARG A 170 13.41 -16.19 7.47
C ARG A 170 12.13 -16.16 8.30
N VAL A 171 11.98 -17.13 9.18
CA VAL A 171 10.86 -17.23 10.12
C VAL A 171 11.40 -17.27 11.53
N TYR A 172 10.95 -16.33 12.36
CA TYR A 172 11.31 -16.30 13.79
C TYR A 172 10.11 -16.71 14.63
N ASN A 173 10.34 -17.63 15.55
CA ASN A 173 9.31 -18.11 16.47
C ASN A 173 9.49 -17.48 17.86
N PHE A 174 8.45 -16.78 18.34
CA PHE A 174 8.46 -16.05 19.61
C PHE A 174 8.51 -16.94 20.84
N LYS A 175 8.03 -18.18 20.76
CA LYS A 175 8.06 -19.13 21.88
C LYS A 175 9.45 -19.75 22.04
N THR A 176 10.02 -20.21 20.92
CA THR A 176 11.31 -20.92 20.95
C THR A 176 12.51 -19.99 20.84
N LYS A 177 12.30 -18.73 20.43
CA LYS A 177 13.33 -17.72 20.12
C LYS A 177 14.31 -18.16 19.03
N LYS A 178 13.88 -19.06 18.14
CA LYS A 178 14.71 -19.59 17.04
C LYS A 178 14.25 -19.06 15.70
N THR A 179 15.21 -18.90 14.79
CA THR A 179 14.95 -18.58 13.38
C THR A 179 15.17 -19.81 12.52
N ARG A 180 14.28 -20.06 11.58
CA ARG A 180 14.43 -21.04 10.49
C ARG A 180 14.39 -20.37 9.13
N THR A 181 14.89 -21.05 8.11
CA THR A 181 14.92 -20.58 6.73
C THR A 181 13.91 -21.35 5.90
N LEU A 182 13.22 -20.65 4.98
CA LEU A 182 12.39 -21.23 3.94
C LEU A 182 13.06 -21.03 2.57
N PRO A 183 12.83 -21.94 1.59
CA PRO A 183 13.64 -22.01 0.37
C PRO A 183 13.40 -20.89 -0.65
N ILE A 184 12.30 -20.15 -0.55
CA ILE A 184 11.93 -19.06 -1.45
C ILE A 184 11.47 -17.81 -0.69
N PRO A 185 11.51 -16.61 -1.29
CA PRO A 185 10.87 -15.43 -0.73
C PRO A 185 9.35 -15.63 -0.69
N VAL A 186 8.66 -14.91 0.19
CA VAL A 186 7.21 -14.98 0.33
C VAL A 186 6.58 -13.64 -0.03
N TYR A 187 5.48 -13.69 -0.79
CA TYR A 187 4.68 -12.51 -1.09
C TYR A 187 3.51 -12.37 -0.09
N THR A 188 2.71 -13.41 0.04
CA THR A 188 1.56 -13.48 0.98
C THR A 188 1.40 -14.88 1.54
N ILE A 189 0.67 -15.03 2.65
CA ILE A 189 0.40 -16.30 3.33
C ILE A 189 -1.11 -16.45 3.48
N SER A 190 -1.60 -17.67 3.27
CA SER A 190 -3.02 -18.01 3.45
C SER A 190 -3.48 -17.72 4.89
N PRO A 191 -4.77 -17.38 5.10
CA PRO A 191 -5.30 -17.05 6.43
C PRO A 191 -5.13 -18.14 7.49
N ASP A 192 -4.99 -19.41 7.08
CA ASP A 192 -4.70 -20.54 7.97
C ASP A 192 -3.19 -20.73 8.24
N GLY A 193 -2.32 -19.95 7.62
CA GLY A 193 -0.88 -20.00 7.77
C GLY A 193 -0.19 -21.20 7.10
N GLN A 194 -0.90 -22.00 6.29
CA GLN A 194 -0.35 -23.25 5.75
C GLN A 194 0.25 -23.12 4.37
N THR A 195 -0.18 -22.13 3.58
CA THR A 195 0.27 -21.92 2.20
C THR A 195 0.85 -20.53 2.03
N ALA A 196 2.03 -20.44 1.40
CA ALA A 196 2.59 -19.17 0.96
C ALA A 196 2.58 -19.08 -0.56
N LEU A 197 2.33 -17.88 -1.09
CA LEU A 197 2.54 -17.53 -2.48
C LEU A 197 3.76 -16.65 -2.64
N SER A 198 4.39 -16.74 -3.80
CA SER A 198 5.59 -15.98 -4.13
C SER A 198 5.65 -15.62 -5.62
N VAL A 199 6.36 -14.55 -5.90
CA VAL A 199 6.73 -14.10 -7.25
C VAL A 199 8.24 -13.97 -7.37
N ASN A 200 8.72 -13.75 -8.59
CA ASN A 200 10.14 -13.48 -8.85
C ASN A 200 10.45 -12.00 -8.59
N PHE A 201 10.83 -11.65 -7.36
CA PHE A 201 11.10 -10.26 -6.94
C PHE A 201 12.26 -9.61 -7.73
N GLU A 202 13.22 -10.40 -8.19
CA GLU A 202 14.33 -9.95 -9.04
C GLU A 202 13.88 -9.55 -10.46
N ARG A 203 12.68 -10.00 -10.88
CA ARG A 203 12.09 -9.70 -12.19
C ARG A 203 11.18 -8.47 -12.20
N ILE A 204 10.71 -8.01 -11.04
CA ILE A 204 9.78 -6.88 -10.96
C ILE A 204 10.47 -5.61 -11.46
N VAL A 205 9.93 -4.99 -12.51
CA VAL A 205 10.44 -3.70 -13.05
C VAL A 205 9.61 -2.50 -12.62
N HIS A 206 8.50 -2.73 -11.89
CA HIS A 206 7.70 -1.63 -11.33
C HIS A 206 8.51 -0.83 -10.31
N GLY A 207 8.47 0.51 -10.45
CA GLY A 207 9.35 1.44 -9.72
C GLY A 207 9.40 1.21 -8.22
N GLY A 208 10.56 0.85 -7.71
CA GLY A 208 10.81 0.66 -6.28
C GLY A 208 10.42 -0.68 -5.68
N CYS A 209 9.89 -1.66 -6.46
CA CYS A 209 9.44 -2.96 -5.95
C CYS A 209 10.43 -4.11 -6.17
N LYS A 210 11.51 -3.90 -6.92
CA LYS A 210 12.54 -4.92 -7.17
C LYS A 210 13.42 -5.14 -5.95
N TYR A 211 13.76 -6.38 -5.64
CA TYR A 211 14.88 -6.69 -4.77
C TYR A 211 16.17 -6.64 -5.58
N VAL A 212 17.00 -5.63 -5.31
CA VAL A 212 18.24 -5.38 -6.06
C VAL A 212 19.36 -6.35 -5.67
N GLY A 213 20.31 -6.62 -6.57
CA GLY A 213 21.55 -7.37 -6.29
C GLY A 213 21.45 -8.88 -6.53
N ILE A 214 20.30 -9.38 -6.99
CA ILE A 214 20.17 -10.68 -7.62
C ILE A 214 19.65 -10.45 -9.03
N GLU A 215 20.31 -11.06 -9.99
CA GLU A 215 19.97 -10.90 -11.39
C GLU A 215 18.84 -11.84 -11.77
N ASP A 216 17.88 -11.35 -12.58
CA ASP A 216 16.85 -12.19 -13.18
C ASP A 216 17.52 -13.15 -14.18
N PRO A 217 17.48 -14.47 -13.95
CA PRO A 217 18.09 -15.44 -14.87
C PRO A 217 17.41 -15.47 -16.24
N TYR A 218 16.19 -14.93 -16.33
CA TYR A 218 15.38 -14.88 -17.55
C TYR A 218 15.25 -13.45 -18.10
N LYS A 219 16.18 -12.54 -17.79
CA LYS A 219 16.11 -11.13 -18.19
C LYS A 219 15.97 -10.91 -19.71
N ASN A 220 16.41 -11.87 -20.53
CA ASN A 220 16.33 -11.82 -21.99
C ASN A 220 15.09 -12.54 -22.57
N GLU A 221 14.25 -13.13 -21.72
CA GLU A 221 13.00 -13.77 -22.12
C GLU A 221 11.81 -12.93 -21.62
N TRP A 222 10.97 -12.47 -22.54
CA TRP A 222 9.78 -11.72 -22.21
C TRP A 222 8.80 -12.51 -21.34
N ALA A 223 8.52 -13.77 -21.71
CA ALA A 223 7.61 -14.66 -21.00
C ALA A 223 8.23 -16.05 -20.78
N PRO A 224 9.08 -16.25 -19.79
CA PRO A 224 9.71 -17.54 -19.51
C PRO A 224 8.73 -18.55 -18.88
N SER A 225 9.01 -19.83 -19.06
CA SER A 225 8.22 -20.93 -18.48
C SER A 225 8.72 -21.38 -17.11
N GLY A 226 9.97 -21.08 -16.76
CA GLY A 226 10.61 -21.54 -15.51
C GLY A 226 10.30 -20.71 -14.28
N ILE A 227 9.49 -19.65 -14.40
CA ILE A 227 9.11 -18.75 -13.32
C ILE A 227 7.64 -18.37 -13.42
N GLY A 228 7.07 -17.88 -12.30
CA GLY A 228 5.66 -17.53 -12.26
C GLY A 228 5.17 -17.26 -10.84
N ILE A 229 3.95 -17.66 -10.56
CA ILE A 229 3.39 -17.72 -9.21
C ILE A 229 3.81 -19.05 -8.61
N TRP A 230 4.52 -18.97 -7.50
CA TRP A 230 4.97 -20.13 -6.73
C TRP A 230 4.08 -20.35 -5.54
N LYS A 231 3.74 -21.60 -5.26
CA LYS A 231 3.10 -22.05 -4.03
C LYS A 231 4.09 -22.83 -3.20
N MET A 232 4.17 -22.50 -1.90
CA MET A 232 4.95 -23.25 -0.93
C MET A 232 4.05 -23.74 0.19
N ASP A 233 4.12 -25.04 0.48
CA ASP A 233 3.57 -25.60 1.71
C ASP A 233 4.48 -25.20 2.89
N MET A 234 3.94 -24.45 3.84
CA MET A 234 4.72 -23.87 4.94
C MET A 234 5.28 -24.89 5.91
N LYS A 235 4.71 -26.10 5.97
CA LYS A 235 5.15 -27.20 6.84
C LYS A 235 6.21 -28.07 6.18
N THR A 236 5.95 -28.53 4.94
CA THR A 236 6.85 -29.43 4.22
C THR A 236 7.91 -28.70 3.43
N GLN A 237 7.73 -27.42 3.20
CA GLN A 237 8.55 -26.54 2.36
C GLN A 237 8.58 -26.97 0.88
N LYS A 238 7.63 -27.80 0.46
CA LYS A 238 7.49 -28.17 -0.94
C LYS A 238 7.05 -26.94 -1.73
N VAL A 239 7.72 -26.69 -2.86
CA VAL A 239 7.48 -25.56 -3.75
C VAL A 239 7.05 -26.07 -5.12
N ASP A 240 5.93 -25.56 -5.61
CA ASP A 240 5.40 -25.84 -6.92
C ASP A 240 5.07 -24.55 -7.68
N ILE A 241 5.21 -24.51 -9.01
CA ILE A 241 4.71 -23.41 -9.84
C ILE A 241 3.21 -23.64 -10.08
N LEU A 242 2.39 -22.67 -9.65
CA LEU A 242 0.94 -22.70 -9.92
C LEU A 242 0.59 -22.22 -11.33
N MET A 243 1.21 -21.12 -11.74
CA MET A 243 0.99 -20.49 -13.03
C MET A 243 2.31 -19.93 -13.53
N SER A 244 2.83 -20.45 -14.65
CA SER A 244 4.04 -19.89 -15.24
C SER A 244 3.74 -18.56 -15.97
N VAL A 245 4.76 -17.69 -16.08
CA VAL A 245 4.63 -16.45 -16.87
C VAL A 245 4.29 -16.78 -18.33
N ARG A 246 4.84 -17.88 -18.87
CA ARG A 246 4.54 -18.37 -20.24
C ARG A 246 3.09 -18.80 -20.41
N ASP A 247 2.53 -19.50 -19.45
CA ASP A 247 1.14 -19.97 -19.56
C ASP A 247 0.17 -18.81 -19.43
N MET A 248 0.44 -17.85 -18.54
CA MET A 248 -0.34 -16.62 -18.48
C MET A 248 -0.21 -15.78 -19.77
N ALA A 249 0.96 -15.75 -20.40
CA ALA A 249 1.12 -15.10 -21.71
C ALA A 249 0.20 -15.71 -22.78
N LYS A 250 0.00 -17.04 -22.78
CA LYS A 250 -0.97 -17.69 -23.69
C LYS A 250 -2.42 -17.29 -23.40
N VAL A 251 -2.76 -17.07 -22.12
CA VAL A 251 -4.09 -16.56 -21.73
C VAL A 251 -4.30 -15.15 -22.24
N LEU A 252 -3.30 -14.27 -22.07
CA LEU A 252 -3.36 -12.87 -22.53
C LEU A 252 -3.38 -12.72 -24.04
N PHE A 253 -2.75 -13.64 -24.76
CA PHE A 253 -2.55 -13.60 -26.20
C PHE A 253 -2.94 -14.94 -26.85
N PRO A 254 -4.24 -15.30 -26.86
CA PRO A 254 -4.71 -16.62 -27.32
C PRO A 254 -4.52 -16.82 -28.84
N THR A 255 -4.38 -15.75 -29.61
CA THR A 255 -4.14 -15.81 -31.07
C THR A 255 -2.66 -15.88 -31.44
N GLY A 256 -1.76 -15.90 -30.46
CA GLY A 256 -0.31 -15.94 -30.64
C GLY A 256 0.42 -14.87 -29.84
N LEU A 257 1.65 -15.19 -29.43
CA LEU A 257 2.47 -14.26 -28.66
C LEU A 257 2.88 -13.05 -29.51
N PRO A 258 2.98 -11.84 -28.93
CA PRO A 258 3.41 -10.66 -29.66
C PRO A 258 4.82 -10.83 -30.24
N ALA A 259 5.07 -10.27 -31.42
CA ALA A 259 6.38 -10.31 -32.07
C ALA A 259 7.35 -9.28 -31.46
N ASP A 260 6.83 -8.19 -30.89
CA ASP A 260 7.58 -7.04 -30.35
C ASP A 260 7.90 -7.22 -28.85
N THR A 261 8.55 -8.31 -28.48
CA THR A 261 8.84 -8.63 -27.06
C THR A 261 10.29 -8.35 -26.66
N VAL A 262 11.13 -7.90 -27.60
CA VAL A 262 12.55 -7.64 -27.34
C VAL A 262 12.72 -6.52 -26.30
N GLY A 263 13.48 -6.81 -25.23
CA GLY A 263 13.69 -5.89 -24.12
C GLY A 263 12.50 -5.70 -23.18
N GLY A 264 11.38 -6.43 -23.43
CA GLY A 264 10.22 -6.41 -22.57
C GLY A 264 10.30 -7.43 -21.42
N THR A 265 9.43 -7.26 -20.43
CA THR A 265 9.32 -8.14 -19.27
C THR A 265 7.87 -8.35 -18.89
N LEU A 266 7.42 -9.61 -18.91
CA LEU A 266 6.14 -10.01 -18.35
C LEU A 266 6.37 -10.63 -16.97
N TYR A 267 5.62 -10.20 -15.96
CA TYR A 267 5.84 -10.63 -14.58
C TYR A 267 4.58 -10.53 -13.73
N PHE A 268 4.47 -11.41 -12.73
CA PHE A 268 3.43 -11.34 -11.71
C PHE A 268 3.76 -10.33 -10.62
N PHE A 269 2.71 -9.77 -10.04
CA PHE A 269 2.79 -8.71 -9.05
C PHE A 269 1.49 -8.62 -8.25
N ARG A 270 1.54 -8.26 -6.97
CA ARG A 270 0.38 -8.05 -6.09
C ARG A 270 -0.53 -9.28 -5.96
N GLU A 271 -0.06 -10.26 -5.21
CA GLU A 271 -0.85 -11.44 -4.86
C GLU A 271 -1.55 -11.23 -3.52
N GLY A 272 -2.78 -11.73 -3.39
CA GLY A 272 -3.55 -11.66 -2.16
C GLY A 272 -4.63 -12.73 -2.06
N PHE A 273 -4.68 -13.45 -0.95
CA PHE A 273 -5.70 -14.46 -0.68
C PHE A 273 -7.07 -13.84 -0.39
N ASN A 274 -8.13 -14.58 -0.71
CA ASN A 274 -9.46 -14.31 -0.18
C ASN A 274 -9.53 -14.76 1.31
N PRO A 275 -10.55 -14.33 2.07
CA PRO A 275 -10.65 -14.62 3.50
C PRO A 275 -10.62 -16.11 3.86
N SER A 276 -11.19 -17.01 3.05
CA SER A 276 -11.13 -18.46 3.28
C SER A 276 -9.81 -19.11 2.85
N GLY A 277 -8.94 -18.40 2.13
CA GLY A 277 -7.66 -18.88 1.65
C GLY A 277 -7.74 -19.92 0.53
N ASN A 278 -8.90 -20.13 -0.11
CA ASN A 278 -9.07 -21.11 -1.18
C ASN A 278 -8.86 -20.52 -2.58
N ARG A 279 -8.83 -19.20 -2.71
CA ARG A 279 -8.56 -18.44 -3.93
C ARG A 279 -7.62 -17.29 -3.63
N PHE A 280 -7.02 -16.75 -4.68
CA PHE A 280 -6.22 -15.54 -4.58
C PHE A 280 -6.33 -14.70 -5.85
N ILE A 281 -6.08 -13.41 -5.72
CA ILE A 281 -5.90 -12.49 -6.83
C ILE A 281 -4.41 -12.35 -7.14
N ALA A 282 -4.07 -12.16 -8.41
CA ALA A 282 -2.73 -11.79 -8.87
C ALA A 282 -2.83 -10.81 -10.04
N PHE A 283 -1.88 -9.88 -10.10
CA PHE A 283 -1.72 -9.01 -11.27
C PHE A 283 -0.59 -9.52 -12.14
N ILE A 284 -0.79 -9.46 -13.45
CA ILE A 284 0.26 -9.64 -14.44
C ILE A 284 0.56 -8.30 -15.07
N LYS A 285 1.84 -7.92 -15.10
CA LYS A 285 2.30 -6.70 -15.74
C LYS A 285 3.15 -7.03 -16.96
N ASP A 286 2.77 -6.40 -18.07
CA ASP A 286 3.49 -6.44 -19.33
C ASP A 286 4.21 -5.10 -19.53
N ALA A 287 5.52 -5.08 -19.31
CA ALA A 287 6.36 -3.92 -19.54
C ALA A 287 7.17 -4.14 -20.80
N ARG A 288 6.74 -3.57 -21.94
CA ARG A 288 7.43 -3.65 -23.23
C ARG A 288 8.06 -2.34 -23.62
N VAL A 289 9.27 -2.41 -24.14
CA VAL A 289 9.93 -1.27 -24.76
C VAL A 289 9.33 -1.06 -26.14
N THR A 290 8.53 -0.02 -26.34
CA THR A 290 7.86 0.29 -27.60
C THR A 290 8.70 1.12 -28.54
N SER A 291 9.65 1.91 -28.00
CA SER A 291 10.69 2.66 -28.72
C SER A 291 11.81 3.06 -27.77
N PRO A 292 12.99 3.47 -28.24
CA PRO A 292 14.05 3.94 -27.36
C PRO A 292 13.55 5.03 -26.40
N GLY A 293 13.62 4.75 -25.08
CA GLY A 293 13.13 5.64 -24.01
C GLY A 293 11.65 5.54 -23.67
N ASN A 294 10.84 4.78 -24.42
CA ASN A 294 9.42 4.58 -24.13
C ASN A 294 9.12 3.12 -23.75
N THR A 295 8.49 2.94 -22.60
CA THR A 295 7.99 1.64 -22.13
C THR A 295 6.46 1.72 -22.03
N SER A 296 5.76 0.86 -22.77
CA SER A 296 4.33 0.63 -22.56
C SER A 296 4.17 -0.34 -21.40
N THR A 297 3.30 -0.01 -20.47
CA THR A 297 2.93 -0.92 -19.37
C THR A 297 1.45 -1.25 -19.45
N ARG A 298 1.12 -2.52 -19.39
CA ARG A 298 -0.24 -3.03 -19.27
C ARG A 298 -0.33 -3.86 -18.00
N THR A 299 -1.40 -3.69 -17.25
CA THR A 299 -1.69 -4.50 -16.07
C THR A 299 -3.01 -5.21 -16.27
N GLU A 300 -3.07 -6.50 -15.96
CA GLU A 300 -4.32 -7.27 -15.94
C GLU A 300 -4.42 -7.99 -14.59
N GLY A 301 -5.61 -7.98 -14.00
CA GLY A 301 -5.92 -8.69 -12.77
C GLY A 301 -6.67 -9.98 -13.05
N PHE A 302 -6.30 -11.03 -12.32
CA PHE A 302 -6.95 -12.36 -12.37
C PHE A 302 -7.09 -12.92 -10.97
N THR A 303 -8.11 -13.73 -10.76
CA THR A 303 -8.20 -14.61 -9.60
C THR A 303 -8.10 -16.06 -10.04
N MET A 304 -7.60 -16.93 -9.16
CA MET A 304 -7.47 -18.35 -9.42
C MET A 304 -7.50 -19.17 -8.13
N ASP A 305 -7.74 -20.48 -8.23
CA ASP A 305 -7.65 -21.40 -7.09
C ASP A 305 -6.21 -21.80 -6.77
N LEU A 306 -5.99 -22.52 -5.68
CA LEU A 306 -4.67 -22.97 -5.23
C LEU A 306 -4.06 -24.13 -6.05
N ASN A 307 -4.70 -24.53 -7.15
CA ASN A 307 -4.15 -25.47 -8.11
C ASN A 307 -3.76 -24.77 -9.42
N GLY A 308 -3.91 -23.45 -9.50
CA GLY A 308 -3.69 -22.65 -10.70
C GLY A 308 -4.84 -22.77 -11.73
N GLY A 309 -5.96 -23.37 -11.32
CA GLY A 309 -7.18 -23.52 -12.10
C GLY A 309 -8.22 -22.44 -11.78
N ASP A 310 -9.43 -22.64 -12.33
CA ASP A 310 -10.58 -21.72 -12.19
C ASP A 310 -10.19 -20.27 -12.35
N LEU A 311 -9.42 -19.98 -13.41
CA LEU A 311 -8.89 -18.65 -13.72
C LEU A 311 -10.05 -17.74 -14.14
N LYS A 312 -10.23 -16.63 -13.42
CA LYS A 312 -11.24 -15.62 -13.70
C LYS A 312 -10.59 -14.27 -13.94
N TYR A 313 -11.06 -13.56 -14.94
CA TYR A 313 -10.62 -12.20 -15.22
C TYR A 313 -11.21 -11.23 -14.20
N PHE A 314 -10.36 -10.42 -13.57
CA PHE A 314 -10.80 -9.43 -12.60
C PHE A 314 -11.02 -8.07 -13.27
N TYR A 315 -9.96 -7.44 -13.78
CA TYR A 315 -10.06 -6.14 -14.43
C TYR A 315 -8.79 -5.78 -15.20
N LYS A 316 -8.94 -4.84 -16.17
CA LYS A 316 -7.83 -4.18 -16.84
C LYS A 316 -7.38 -2.96 -16.04
N GLU A 317 -6.04 -2.82 -15.84
CA GLU A 317 -5.44 -1.72 -15.07
C GLU A 317 -5.96 -1.63 -13.62
N PRO A 318 -6.11 -2.76 -12.89
CA PRO A 318 -6.48 -2.70 -11.49
C PRO A 318 -5.42 -1.96 -10.68
N SER A 319 -5.85 -1.22 -9.65
CA SER A 319 -4.95 -0.40 -8.85
C SER A 319 -4.77 -0.94 -7.43
N HIS A 320 -5.75 -0.77 -6.56
CA HIS A 320 -5.70 -1.20 -5.17
C HIS A 320 -6.93 -2.06 -4.83
N HIS A 321 -6.74 -3.36 -4.91
CA HIS A 321 -7.80 -4.33 -4.63
C HIS A 321 -7.87 -4.69 -3.14
N PHE A 322 -9.01 -5.18 -2.72
CA PHE A 322 -9.29 -5.71 -1.39
C PHE A 322 -10.38 -6.79 -1.49
N TRP A 323 -10.16 -7.97 -0.91
CA TRP A 323 -11.22 -8.96 -0.77
C TRP A 323 -12.18 -8.56 0.35
N ILE A 324 -13.44 -8.27 0.01
CA ILE A 324 -14.50 -7.98 0.99
C ILE A 324 -14.94 -9.26 1.68
N ASN A 325 -15.08 -10.30 0.88
CA ASN A 325 -15.38 -11.68 1.30
C ASN A 325 -14.86 -12.66 0.22
N ASP A 326 -15.22 -13.94 0.29
CA ASP A 326 -14.68 -14.94 -0.62
C ASP A 326 -15.06 -14.76 -2.11
N ASN A 327 -16.09 -13.96 -2.38
CA ASN A 327 -16.66 -13.78 -3.73
C ASN A 327 -16.69 -12.33 -4.19
N GLU A 328 -16.33 -11.39 -3.34
CA GLU A 328 -16.44 -9.95 -3.61
C GLU A 328 -15.12 -9.25 -3.36
N LEU A 329 -14.76 -8.37 -4.30
CA LEU A 329 -13.58 -7.52 -4.22
C LEU A 329 -13.98 -6.05 -4.28
N MET A 330 -13.18 -5.22 -3.67
CA MET A 330 -13.15 -3.77 -3.87
C MET A 330 -11.90 -3.41 -4.65
N ASP A 331 -11.98 -2.46 -5.57
CA ASP A 331 -10.83 -1.82 -6.19
C ASP A 331 -11.00 -0.30 -6.19
N ASN A 332 -9.91 0.42 -5.96
CA ASN A 332 -9.88 1.86 -6.11
C ASN A 332 -9.12 2.22 -7.39
N GLY A 333 -9.81 2.79 -8.35
CA GLY A 333 -9.24 3.09 -9.66
C GLY A 333 -10.25 3.73 -10.62
N TRP A 334 -9.82 3.85 -11.87
CA TRP A 334 -10.68 4.28 -12.97
C TRP A 334 -11.51 3.10 -13.49
N HIS A 335 -12.82 3.16 -13.29
CA HIS A 335 -13.74 2.12 -13.72
C HIS A 335 -14.98 2.71 -14.42
N ILE A 336 -15.66 1.89 -15.20
CA ILE A 336 -16.99 2.24 -15.72
C ILE A 336 -17.97 2.16 -14.54
N ASN A 337 -18.50 3.31 -14.17
CA ASN A 337 -19.51 3.43 -13.13
C ASN A 337 -20.81 2.75 -13.59
N PRO A 338 -21.32 1.75 -12.87
CA PRO A 338 -22.52 1.02 -13.26
C PRO A 338 -23.81 1.87 -13.23
N GLU A 339 -23.81 2.99 -12.49
CA GLU A 339 -24.98 3.88 -12.39
C GLU A 339 -25.19 4.76 -13.62
N ASP A 340 -24.11 5.31 -14.22
CA ASP A 340 -24.21 6.28 -15.31
C ASP A 340 -23.39 5.92 -16.55
N ASN A 341 -22.70 4.76 -16.53
CA ASN A 341 -21.85 4.24 -17.62
C ASN A 341 -20.68 5.16 -18.01
N LYS A 342 -20.22 6.03 -17.09
CA LYS A 342 -19.03 6.87 -17.30
C LYS A 342 -17.80 6.26 -16.66
N ASN A 343 -16.64 6.60 -17.23
CA ASN A 343 -15.36 6.25 -16.62
C ASN A 343 -15.05 7.22 -15.48
N THR A 344 -15.11 6.75 -14.23
CA THR A 344 -15.00 7.58 -13.04
C THR A 344 -13.95 7.00 -12.09
N LEU A 345 -13.20 7.87 -11.42
CA LEU A 345 -12.23 7.47 -10.39
C LEU A 345 -12.96 7.33 -9.04
N GLY A 346 -12.87 6.16 -8.44
CA GLY A 346 -13.58 5.89 -7.19
C GLY A 346 -13.28 4.52 -6.59
N TYR A 347 -14.09 4.15 -5.61
CA TYR A 347 -14.05 2.86 -4.91
C TYR A 347 -15.21 2.02 -5.39
N TYR A 348 -14.88 0.89 -6.04
CA TYR A 348 -15.84 0.05 -6.73
C TYR A 348 -15.89 -1.36 -6.16
N LYS A 349 -17.07 -1.95 -6.21
CA LYS A 349 -17.33 -3.35 -5.86
C LYS A 349 -17.35 -4.22 -7.11
N PHE A 350 -16.70 -5.36 -7.02
CA PHE A 350 -16.66 -6.40 -8.06
C PHE A 350 -17.11 -7.75 -7.49
N TYR A 351 -17.69 -8.59 -8.31
CA TYR A 351 -17.83 -10.01 -8.02
C TYR A 351 -16.70 -10.79 -8.68
N ASP A 352 -16.26 -11.87 -8.02
CA ASP A 352 -15.32 -12.83 -8.59
C ASP A 352 -16.03 -13.76 -9.60
N ASP A 353 -16.64 -13.16 -10.63
CA ASP A 353 -17.44 -13.84 -11.65
C ASP A 353 -16.76 -13.92 -13.02
N GLY A 354 -15.55 -13.38 -13.15
CA GLY A 354 -14.77 -13.37 -14.40
C GLY A 354 -15.23 -12.34 -15.43
N THR A 355 -16.24 -11.52 -15.14
CA THR A 355 -16.79 -10.52 -16.08
C THR A 355 -15.92 -9.27 -16.21
N GLY A 356 -15.07 -8.98 -15.22
CA GLY A 356 -14.26 -7.77 -15.18
C GLY A 356 -15.08 -6.48 -15.12
N LYS A 357 -16.30 -6.53 -14.61
CA LYS A 357 -17.20 -5.37 -14.54
C LYS A 357 -17.49 -4.99 -13.10
N ALA A 358 -17.36 -3.70 -12.79
CA ALA A 358 -17.83 -3.17 -11.53
C ALA A 358 -19.35 -3.40 -11.39
N LYS A 359 -19.77 -3.74 -10.19
CA LYS A 359 -21.18 -4.00 -9.87
C LYS A 359 -21.84 -2.86 -9.11
N ASP A 360 -21.02 -2.09 -8.38
CA ASP A 360 -21.47 -0.96 -7.58
C ASP A 360 -20.33 0.01 -7.35
N ILE A 361 -20.66 1.24 -6.97
CA ILE A 361 -19.72 2.27 -6.53
C ILE A 361 -20.01 2.65 -5.08
N TYR A 362 -19.00 2.60 -4.24
CA TYR A 362 -19.13 3.10 -2.87
C TYR A 362 -19.12 4.63 -2.86
N PHE A 363 -18.12 5.24 -3.47
CA PHE A 363 -18.00 6.69 -3.62
C PHE A 363 -16.90 7.07 -4.61
N GLU A 364 -17.02 8.28 -5.15
CA GLU A 364 -15.99 8.91 -6.00
C GLU A 364 -14.92 9.54 -5.13
N ALA A 365 -13.67 9.21 -5.38
CA ALA A 365 -12.51 9.79 -4.72
C ALA A 365 -11.23 9.51 -5.50
N PRO A 366 -10.15 10.28 -5.24
CA PRO A 366 -8.82 9.99 -5.76
C PRO A 366 -8.34 8.60 -5.37
N ASN A 367 -7.34 8.12 -6.11
CA ASN A 367 -6.69 6.85 -5.83
C ASN A 367 -6.00 6.88 -4.44
N GLY A 368 -6.18 5.79 -3.68
CA GLY A 368 -5.66 5.62 -2.32
C GLY A 368 -5.59 4.14 -1.92
N HIS A 369 -5.20 3.88 -0.68
CA HIS A 369 -4.95 2.55 -0.16
C HIS A 369 -6.09 2.11 0.78
N ILE A 370 -6.75 1.02 0.42
CA ILE A 370 -7.99 0.56 1.05
C ILE A 370 -7.68 -0.33 2.25
N THR A 371 -8.39 -0.11 3.35
CA THR A 371 -8.53 -1.07 4.43
C THR A 371 -9.98 -1.05 4.91
N LEU A 372 -10.62 -2.22 4.95
CA LEU A 372 -11.97 -2.37 5.45
C LEU A 372 -11.94 -2.69 6.95
N HIS A 373 -12.76 -2.02 7.73
CA HIS A 373 -12.92 -2.36 9.14
C HIS A 373 -13.58 -3.74 9.29
N LYS A 374 -13.23 -4.46 10.35
CA LYS A 374 -13.70 -5.85 10.59
C LYS A 374 -15.22 -6.01 10.71
N ASN A 375 -15.97 -4.94 10.99
CA ASN A 375 -17.45 -4.98 11.01
C ASN A 375 -18.05 -4.78 9.61
N GLY A 376 -17.25 -4.44 8.60
CA GLY A 376 -17.70 -4.22 7.23
C GLY A 376 -18.32 -2.83 6.94
N ASP A 377 -18.45 -1.96 7.94
CA ASP A 377 -19.16 -0.68 7.79
C ASP A 377 -18.26 0.49 7.39
N TRP A 378 -16.94 0.36 7.56
CA TRP A 378 -16.02 1.45 7.35
C TRP A 378 -14.89 1.10 6.38
N ILE A 379 -14.66 1.99 5.43
CA ILE A 379 -13.44 2.02 4.62
C ILE A 379 -12.52 3.06 5.23
N LEU A 380 -11.33 2.67 5.66
CA LEU A 380 -10.22 3.55 6.02
C LEU A 380 -9.29 3.67 4.82
N THR A 381 -8.94 4.88 4.44
CA THR A 381 -8.13 5.11 3.25
C THR A 381 -7.34 6.41 3.32
N ASP A 382 -6.36 6.54 2.44
CA ASP A 382 -5.59 7.75 2.18
C ASP A 382 -5.79 8.23 0.74
N THR A 383 -5.05 9.26 0.34
CA THR A 383 -4.88 9.64 -1.06
C THR A 383 -3.40 9.60 -1.45
N TYR A 384 -3.12 9.60 -2.75
CA TYR A 384 -1.84 10.15 -3.20
C TYR A 384 -1.79 11.65 -2.93
N SER A 385 -0.58 12.23 -3.04
CA SER A 385 -0.41 13.66 -2.76
C SER A 385 -1.25 14.54 -3.72
N ILE A 386 -2.06 15.41 -3.13
CA ILE A 386 -2.81 16.46 -3.79
C ILE A 386 -2.28 17.79 -3.26
N ASP A 387 -1.67 18.60 -4.13
CA ASP A 387 -1.06 19.91 -3.78
C ASP A 387 -0.07 19.84 -2.58
N GLY A 388 0.71 18.76 -2.50
CA GLY A 388 1.70 18.55 -1.46
C GLY A 388 1.16 17.95 -0.16
N TYR A 389 -0.11 17.57 -0.10
CA TYR A 389 -0.75 16.96 1.05
C TYR A 389 -1.33 15.59 0.72
N VAL A 390 -1.31 14.70 1.70
CA VAL A 390 -2.02 13.42 1.69
C VAL A 390 -3.19 13.52 2.65
N TYR A 391 -4.37 13.16 2.20
CA TYR A 391 -5.58 13.16 3.03
C TYR A 391 -5.82 11.75 3.56
N LEU A 392 -6.09 11.65 4.85
CA LEU A 392 -6.42 10.43 5.57
C LEU A 392 -7.87 10.55 6.06
N TYR A 393 -8.72 9.60 5.71
CA TYR A 393 -10.14 9.68 6.02
C TYR A 393 -10.80 8.30 6.12
N MET A 394 -11.98 8.27 6.72
CA MET A 394 -12.85 7.10 6.76
C MET A 394 -14.15 7.39 6.00
N TYR A 395 -14.66 6.38 5.32
CA TYR A 395 -15.97 6.40 4.68
C TYR A 395 -16.90 5.39 5.36
N HIS A 396 -18.05 5.87 5.86
CA HIS A 396 -19.07 5.04 6.47
C HIS A 396 -20.03 4.53 5.40
N ILE A 397 -19.96 3.23 5.12
CA ILE A 397 -20.71 2.60 4.01
C ILE A 397 -22.23 2.74 4.20
N PRO A 398 -22.83 2.47 5.40
CA PRO A 398 -24.28 2.56 5.57
C PRO A 398 -24.87 3.95 5.34
N THR A 399 -24.19 5.01 5.78
CA THR A 399 -24.72 6.40 5.66
C THR A 399 -24.12 7.17 4.52
N LYS A 400 -23.13 6.59 3.79
CA LYS A 400 -22.42 7.24 2.69
C LYS A 400 -21.72 8.55 3.11
N LYS A 401 -21.21 8.62 4.34
CA LYS A 401 -20.55 9.81 4.90
C LYS A 401 -19.05 9.63 4.98
N ILE A 402 -18.32 10.73 4.80
CA ILE A 402 -16.86 10.80 4.95
C ILE A 402 -16.53 11.51 6.26
N VAL A 403 -15.62 10.91 7.03
CA VAL A 403 -15.04 11.48 8.24
C VAL A 403 -13.56 11.75 7.97
N PRO A 404 -13.11 13.00 7.89
CA PRO A 404 -11.71 13.35 7.74
C PRO A 404 -10.96 13.02 9.02
N LEU A 405 -9.78 12.42 8.89
CA LEU A 405 -8.93 12.08 10.03
C LEU A 405 -7.73 12.99 10.11
N ASN A 406 -7.04 13.22 9.00
CA ASN A 406 -5.89 14.12 8.96
C ASN A 406 -5.57 14.60 7.53
N LYS A 407 -4.82 15.71 7.46
CA LYS A 407 -4.23 16.27 6.25
C LYS A 407 -2.73 16.44 6.48
N LEU A 408 -1.94 15.52 5.94
CA LEU A 408 -0.52 15.40 6.23
C LEU A 408 0.32 16.03 5.12
N ALA A 409 1.19 16.98 5.48
CA ALA A 409 2.18 17.49 4.56
C ALA A 409 3.20 16.40 4.23
N PHE A 410 3.55 16.28 2.96
CA PHE A 410 4.56 15.34 2.51
C PHE A 410 5.95 15.96 2.71
N MET A 411 6.63 15.58 3.77
CA MET A 411 7.91 16.21 4.15
C MET A 411 9.05 15.19 4.26
N LEU A 412 10.22 15.56 3.75
CA LEU A 412 11.47 14.88 4.04
C LEU A 412 12.54 15.93 4.38
N GLY A 413 13.23 15.76 5.50
CA GLY A 413 14.27 16.69 5.92
C GLY A 413 13.80 18.14 6.17
N GLY A 414 12.53 18.34 6.51
CA GLY A 414 11.95 19.66 6.74
C GLY A 414 11.51 20.41 5.48
N TYR A 415 11.58 19.78 4.31
CA TYR A 415 11.14 20.35 3.04
C TYR A 415 9.93 19.62 2.49
N LEU A 416 9.00 20.38 1.87
CA LEU A 416 7.95 19.81 1.03
C LEU A 416 8.59 19.26 -0.24
N PHE A 417 8.52 17.94 -0.44
CA PHE A 417 9.01 17.32 -1.67
C PHE A 417 7.89 17.07 -2.66
N PRO A 418 8.13 17.32 -3.96
CA PRO A 418 7.20 16.89 -4.98
C PRO A 418 7.11 15.35 -4.95
N TYR A 419 5.89 14.85 -4.93
CA TYR A 419 5.53 13.43 -4.88
C TYR A 419 6.18 12.54 -5.97
N SER A 420 6.70 13.15 -7.02
CA SER A 420 7.18 12.48 -8.23
C SER A 420 8.50 11.72 -8.09
N SER A 421 9.27 11.89 -7.00
CA SER A 421 10.51 11.15 -6.84
C SER A 421 10.28 9.87 -6.05
N GLY A 422 10.28 8.71 -6.72
CA GLY A 422 9.99 7.40 -6.13
C GLY A 422 10.88 7.00 -4.93
N ILE A 423 12.03 7.64 -4.75
CA ILE A 423 12.94 7.43 -3.61
C ILE A 423 12.52 8.13 -2.33
N PHE A 424 11.64 9.14 -2.43
CA PHE A 424 11.11 9.90 -1.29
C PHE A 424 9.64 9.60 -1.02
N ARG A 425 8.99 8.85 -1.92
CA ARG A 425 7.58 8.51 -1.80
C ARG A 425 7.31 7.68 -0.54
N VAL A 426 6.34 8.10 0.24
CA VAL A 426 5.75 7.35 1.35
C VAL A 426 4.24 7.43 1.21
N ASP A 427 3.61 6.33 0.89
CA ASP A 427 2.16 6.21 0.93
C ASP A 427 1.79 5.79 2.35
N LEU A 428 0.68 6.28 2.90
CA LEU A 428 0.38 6.08 4.32
C LEU A 428 0.03 4.64 4.65
N HIS A 429 -0.64 3.94 3.72
CA HIS A 429 -1.09 2.55 3.89
C HIS A 429 -1.73 2.31 5.27
N PRO A 430 -2.88 2.92 5.57
CA PRO A 430 -3.52 2.80 6.87
C PRO A 430 -3.95 1.35 7.15
N ARG A 431 -3.71 0.86 8.37
CA ARG A 431 -3.95 -0.54 8.78
C ARG A 431 -4.60 -0.57 10.15
N PHE A 432 -5.82 -1.12 10.25
CA PHE A 432 -6.49 -1.25 11.54
C PHE A 432 -5.74 -2.16 12.52
N SER A 433 -5.82 -1.82 13.80
CA SER A 433 -5.48 -2.73 14.90
C SER A 433 -6.48 -3.90 14.94
N PRO A 434 -6.14 -5.03 15.57
CA PRO A 434 -7.04 -6.20 15.59
C PRO A 434 -8.41 -5.94 16.24
N ASP A 435 -8.48 -5.04 17.21
CA ASP A 435 -9.74 -4.62 17.83
C ASP A 435 -10.55 -3.65 16.96
N GLY A 436 -9.94 -3.05 15.93
CA GLY A 436 -10.55 -2.07 15.04
C GLY A 436 -10.66 -0.66 15.63
N LYS A 437 -10.17 -0.43 16.85
CA LYS A 437 -10.30 0.86 17.55
C LYS A 437 -9.19 1.85 17.26
N SER A 438 -8.10 1.38 16.66
CA SER A 438 -6.98 2.20 16.24
C SER A 438 -6.51 1.76 14.86
N PHE A 439 -5.65 2.54 14.25
CA PHE A 439 -4.93 2.14 13.05
C PHE A 439 -3.50 2.70 13.06
N SER A 440 -2.63 2.11 12.25
CA SER A 440 -1.27 2.61 12.01
C SER A 440 -1.12 3.14 10.59
N ILE A 441 -0.18 4.06 10.41
CA ILE A 441 0.27 4.55 9.09
C ILE A 441 1.79 4.67 9.05
N ASP A 442 2.32 4.69 7.82
CA ASP A 442 3.67 5.15 7.51
C ASP A 442 3.61 6.63 7.11
N SER A 443 4.49 7.49 7.62
CA SER A 443 4.48 8.91 7.22
C SER A 443 5.82 9.59 7.43
N THR A 444 6.04 10.71 6.71
CA THR A 444 7.20 11.60 6.85
C THR A 444 6.81 13.01 7.29
N HIS A 445 5.57 13.24 7.68
CA HIS A 445 4.98 14.58 7.89
C HIS A 445 5.67 15.42 8.97
N GLU A 446 6.37 14.80 9.91
CA GLU A 446 7.17 15.55 10.92
C GLU A 446 8.58 15.92 10.42
N GLY A 447 8.97 15.56 9.20
CA GLY A 447 10.31 15.82 8.67
C GLY A 447 11.44 14.97 9.27
N LEU A 448 11.10 13.90 9.98
CA LEU A 448 12.04 13.00 10.67
C LEU A 448 12.39 11.73 9.86
N GLY A 449 12.23 11.77 8.54
CA GLY A 449 12.28 10.58 7.69
C GLY A 449 11.01 9.73 7.84
N ARG A 450 11.04 8.48 7.36
CA ARG A 450 9.93 7.53 7.49
C ARG A 450 9.74 7.14 8.94
N GLN A 451 8.51 7.29 9.43
CA GLN A 451 8.13 6.94 10.79
C GLN A 451 6.78 6.23 10.81
N LEU A 452 6.53 5.45 11.86
CA LEU A 452 5.26 4.78 12.13
C LEU A 452 4.45 5.59 13.13
N TYR A 453 3.17 5.78 12.82
CA TYR A 453 2.21 6.51 13.66
C TYR A 453 0.98 5.66 13.91
N MET A 454 0.26 5.97 14.98
CA MET A 454 -1.06 5.41 15.29
C MET A 454 -2.05 6.51 15.64
N MET A 455 -3.33 6.24 15.36
CA MET A 455 -4.46 7.07 15.76
C MET A 455 -5.54 6.20 16.38
N ASP A 456 -6.12 6.66 17.49
CA ASP A 456 -7.34 6.09 18.08
C ASP A 456 -8.55 6.64 17.35
N VAL A 457 -9.43 5.76 16.88
CA VAL A 457 -10.70 6.09 16.20
C VAL A 457 -11.89 5.44 16.87
N SER A 458 -11.71 4.94 18.10
CA SER A 458 -12.76 4.25 18.86
C SER A 458 -14.02 5.11 18.97
N HIS A 459 -13.88 6.41 19.23
CA HIS A 459 -14.98 7.36 19.35
C HIS A 459 -15.80 7.51 18.05
N ILE A 460 -15.16 7.36 16.86
CA ILE A 460 -15.84 7.39 15.54
C ILE A 460 -16.56 6.06 15.29
N ILE A 461 -15.86 4.94 15.57
CA ILE A 461 -16.41 3.59 15.37
C ILE A 461 -17.61 3.34 16.30
N ASP A 462 -17.49 3.76 17.56
CA ASP A 462 -18.55 3.56 18.59
C ASP A 462 -19.74 4.53 18.40
N ASN A 463 -19.55 5.65 17.69
CA ASN A 463 -20.58 6.67 17.41
C ASN A 463 -20.59 7.05 15.92
N PRO A 464 -21.05 6.15 15.01
CA PRO A 464 -21.00 6.42 13.57
C PRO A 464 -21.92 7.57 13.16
N PRO A 465 -21.66 8.22 12.00
CA PRO A 465 -22.54 9.24 11.43
C PRO A 465 -23.96 8.70 11.24
N LYS A 466 -24.92 9.58 11.48
CA LYS A 466 -26.35 9.26 11.27
C LYS A 466 -26.80 9.62 9.86
#